data_14df2dffaf638143dc65549f4723cade
#
_entry.id   14df2dffaf638143dc65549f4723cade
#
_cell.length_a   1.000
_cell.length_b   1.000
_cell.length_c   1.000
_cell.angle_alpha   90.00
_cell.angle_beta   90.00
_cell.angle_gamma   90.00
#
_symmetry.space_group_name_H-M   'P 1'
#
loop_
_entity.id
_entity.type
_entity.pdbx_description
1 polymer ?
#
loop_
_entity_poly.entity_id
_entity_poly.type
_entity_poly.pdbx_seq_one_letter_code
_entity_poly.pdbx_strand_id
1 'polypeptide(L)'
;FFQKPFVLHRKLEENSLVGPEDIGKIPEGTDLLLIKSGFSCFREIEKYTHNNPGLKPEVAIWLRERHPYVRAVGLDFISLSAYQNRALGREAHRTFLDPNGVNAPILIIEDMDLSHDLSGLEEVWVAPLRVDEMDSAPCTVIGVLTTEGKGLMRG
;
A
#
# COMPACT_ATOMS: atom_id res chain seq x y z
N PHE A 1 -11.45 -8.98 3.07
CA PHE A 1 -10.75 -9.22 1.80
C PHE A 1 -11.09 -8.16 0.75
N PHE A 2 -10.30 -8.11 -0.31
CA PHE A 2 -10.39 -7.12 -1.38
C PHE A 2 -10.58 -7.84 -2.71
N GLN A 3 -11.50 -7.33 -3.55
CA GLN A 3 -11.92 -7.97 -4.81
C GLN A 3 -11.47 -7.18 -6.06
N LYS A 4 -10.99 -5.97 -5.87
CA LYS A 4 -10.52 -5.11 -6.95
C LYS A 4 -9.19 -4.45 -6.56
N PRO A 5 -8.14 -5.25 -6.29
CA PRO A 5 -6.83 -4.68 -6.01
C PRO A 5 -6.28 -4.01 -7.28
N PHE A 6 -5.59 -2.90 -7.10
CA PHE A 6 -4.85 -2.24 -8.17
C PHE A 6 -3.38 -2.10 -7.75
N VAL A 7 -2.47 -2.59 -8.58
CA VAL A 7 -1.04 -2.53 -8.36
C VAL A 7 -0.46 -1.36 -9.16
N LEU A 8 -0.04 -0.32 -8.44
CA LEU A 8 0.70 0.80 -8.99
C LEU A 8 2.19 0.48 -8.98
N HIS A 9 2.80 0.34 -10.16
CA HIS A 9 4.24 0.23 -10.31
C HIS A 9 4.86 1.63 -10.37
N ARG A 10 5.50 2.05 -9.29
CA ARG A 10 6.12 3.37 -9.19
C ARG A 10 7.45 3.31 -8.48
N LYS A 11 8.55 3.33 -9.24
CA LYS A 11 9.88 3.41 -8.62
C LYS A 11 9.98 4.69 -7.79
N LEU A 12 10.33 4.54 -6.51
CA LEU A 12 10.48 5.65 -5.58
C LEU A 12 11.95 5.81 -5.19
N GLU A 13 12.35 7.06 -5.08
CA GLU A 13 13.70 7.42 -4.63
C GLU A 13 13.75 7.49 -3.09
N GLU A 14 14.97 7.46 -2.54
CA GLU A 14 15.23 7.65 -1.11
C GLU A 14 14.59 8.94 -0.60
N ASN A 15 13.98 8.86 0.58
CA ASN A 15 13.38 10.00 1.27
C ASN A 15 12.29 10.74 0.46
N SER A 16 11.85 10.19 -0.66
CA SER A 16 10.82 10.81 -1.48
C SER A 16 9.47 10.82 -0.76
N LEU A 17 8.67 11.84 -1.03
CA LEU A 17 7.33 12.00 -0.49
C LEU A 17 6.33 11.93 -1.64
N VAL A 18 5.55 10.87 -1.67
CA VAL A 18 4.54 10.59 -2.69
C VAL A 18 3.32 11.46 -2.44
N GLY A 19 2.92 12.24 -3.45
CA GLY A 19 1.67 12.98 -3.50
C GLY A 19 0.63 12.33 -4.41
N PRO A 20 -0.59 12.88 -4.49
CA PRO A 20 -1.63 12.40 -5.42
C PRO A 20 -1.18 12.43 -6.88
N GLU A 21 -0.36 13.41 -7.25
CA GLU A 21 0.22 13.58 -8.59
C GLU A 21 1.12 12.42 -9.01
N ASP A 22 1.73 11.75 -8.03
CA ASP A 22 2.61 10.60 -8.26
C ASP A 22 1.85 9.29 -8.47
N ILE A 23 0.63 9.20 -7.94
CA ILE A 23 -0.22 8.02 -8.05
C ILE A 23 -0.94 7.99 -9.40
N GLY A 24 -1.42 9.13 -9.86
CA GLY A 24 -2.11 9.24 -11.14
C GLY A 24 -3.49 8.58 -11.15
N LYS A 25 -3.87 7.94 -12.25
CA LYS A 25 -5.21 7.38 -12.41
C LYS A 25 -5.35 6.02 -11.75
N ILE A 26 -6.31 5.89 -10.85
CA ILE A 26 -6.74 4.62 -10.25
C ILE A 26 -8.00 4.13 -10.97
N PRO A 27 -8.13 2.85 -11.34
CA PRO A 27 -9.35 2.28 -11.91
C PRO A 27 -10.55 2.47 -10.98
N GLU A 28 -11.72 2.71 -11.57
CA GLU A 28 -12.96 2.87 -10.81
C GLU A 28 -13.32 1.58 -10.04
N GLY A 29 -13.75 1.76 -8.80
CA GLY A 29 -14.12 0.66 -7.92
C GLY A 29 -12.95 -0.07 -7.28
N THR A 30 -11.71 0.40 -7.47
CA THR A 30 -10.53 -0.13 -6.73
C THR A 30 -10.79 -0.08 -5.23
N ASP A 31 -10.62 -1.21 -4.54
CA ASP A 31 -10.84 -1.33 -3.11
C ASP A 31 -9.54 -1.52 -2.30
N LEU A 32 -8.43 -1.85 -2.97
CA LEU A 32 -7.08 -1.92 -2.42
C LEU A 32 -6.08 -1.30 -3.41
N LEU A 33 -5.34 -0.29 -2.97
CA LEU A 33 -4.23 0.27 -3.74
C LEU A 33 -2.91 -0.31 -3.23
N LEU A 34 -2.19 -1.05 -4.07
CA LEU A 34 -0.85 -1.56 -3.77
C LEU A 34 0.20 -0.69 -4.47
N ILE A 35 1.12 -0.11 -3.71
CA ILE A 35 2.23 0.69 -4.25
C ILE A 35 3.48 -0.18 -4.26
N LYS A 36 3.81 -0.71 -5.43
CA LYS A 36 5.03 -1.49 -5.69
C LYS A 36 6.14 -0.55 -6.12
N SER A 37 6.94 -0.12 -5.15
CA SER A 37 8.01 0.84 -5.35
C SER A 37 9.34 0.20 -5.74
N GLY A 38 9.51 -1.08 -5.41
CA GLY A 38 10.78 -1.80 -5.50
C GLY A 38 11.72 -1.48 -4.34
N PHE A 39 11.30 -0.69 -3.36
CA PHE A 39 12.15 -0.32 -2.21
C PHE A 39 12.44 -1.50 -1.29
N SER A 40 11.61 -2.54 -1.32
CA SER A 40 11.81 -3.80 -0.58
C SER A 40 13.14 -4.50 -0.90
N CYS A 41 13.78 -4.22 -2.05
CA CYS A 41 15.11 -4.73 -2.37
C CYS A 41 16.21 -4.28 -1.39
N PHE A 42 15.95 -3.23 -0.59
CA PHE A 42 16.88 -2.71 0.41
C PHE A 42 16.62 -3.25 1.82
N ARG A 43 15.72 -4.22 2.01
CA ARG A 43 15.26 -4.71 3.32
C ARG A 43 16.39 -5.12 4.27
N GLU A 44 17.48 -5.65 3.73
CA GLU A 44 18.62 -6.15 4.52
C GLU A 44 19.66 -5.07 4.90
N ILE A 45 19.46 -3.81 4.51
CA ILE A 45 20.41 -2.74 4.79
C ILE A 45 19.72 -1.53 5.42
N GLU A 46 20.49 -0.70 6.13
CA GLU A 46 20.04 0.49 6.87
C GLU A 46 19.21 1.46 6.03
N LYS A 47 19.48 1.52 4.74
CA LYS A 47 18.73 2.35 3.79
C LYS A 47 17.23 2.09 3.85
N TYR A 48 16.82 0.84 4.06
CA TYR A 48 15.41 0.45 4.11
C TYR A 48 14.66 1.16 5.24
N THR A 49 15.31 1.33 6.38
CA THR A 49 14.70 1.90 7.59
C THR A 49 14.92 3.41 7.74
N HIS A 50 16.06 3.93 7.27
CA HIS A 50 16.45 5.31 7.52
C HIS A 50 16.24 6.26 6.31
N ASN A 51 16.10 5.69 5.10
CA ASN A 51 15.94 6.46 3.87
C ASN A 51 14.68 6.08 3.10
N ASN A 52 13.71 5.44 3.77
CA ASN A 52 12.48 5.00 3.13
C ASN A 52 11.66 6.19 2.59
N PRO A 53 10.94 5.98 1.46
CA PRO A 53 9.95 6.92 0.99
C PRO A 53 8.77 6.99 1.95
N GLY A 54 7.89 7.96 1.77
CA GLY A 54 6.64 8.07 2.53
C GLY A 54 5.52 8.68 1.70
N LEU A 55 4.30 8.65 2.24
CA LEU A 55 3.14 9.28 1.63
C LEU A 55 2.83 10.62 2.33
N LYS A 56 2.43 11.61 1.53
CA LYS A 56 1.91 12.88 2.04
C LYS A 56 0.48 12.71 2.57
N PRO A 57 0.03 13.52 3.57
CA PRO A 57 -1.36 13.52 4.05
C PRO A 57 -2.39 13.74 2.94
N GLU A 58 -2.04 14.54 1.93
CA GLU A 58 -2.90 14.86 0.78
C GLU A 58 -3.31 13.62 -0.01
N VAL A 59 -2.53 12.54 0.03
CA VAL A 59 -2.89 11.26 -0.59
C VAL A 59 -4.13 10.67 0.07
N ALA A 60 -4.20 10.70 1.41
CA ALA A 60 -5.37 10.20 2.13
C ALA A 60 -6.62 11.02 1.79
N ILE A 61 -6.50 12.35 1.79
CA ILE A 61 -7.61 13.26 1.46
C ILE A 61 -8.11 12.96 0.05
N TRP A 62 -7.19 12.93 -0.91
CA TRP A 62 -7.51 12.68 -2.31
C TRP A 62 -8.15 11.31 -2.55
N LEU A 63 -7.63 10.24 -1.92
CA LEU A 63 -8.21 8.90 -2.02
C LEU A 63 -9.62 8.88 -1.45
N ARG A 64 -9.82 9.44 -0.26
CA ARG A 64 -11.12 9.45 0.42
C ARG A 64 -12.18 10.25 -0.36
N GLU A 65 -11.78 11.35 -1.01
CA GLU A 65 -12.71 12.20 -1.78
C GLU A 65 -13.00 11.66 -3.19
N ARG A 66 -11.97 11.15 -3.88
CA ARG A 66 -12.05 10.81 -5.29
C ARG A 66 -12.17 9.32 -5.57
N HIS A 67 -11.72 8.48 -4.63
CA HIS A 67 -11.71 7.03 -4.74
C HIS A 67 -12.33 6.37 -3.49
N PRO A 68 -13.63 6.66 -3.18
CA PRO A 68 -14.26 6.27 -1.91
C PRO A 68 -14.38 4.75 -1.71
N TYR A 69 -14.14 3.94 -2.73
CA TYR A 69 -14.09 2.49 -2.64
C TYR A 69 -12.77 1.95 -2.10
N VAL A 70 -11.68 2.75 -2.12
CA VAL A 70 -10.38 2.35 -1.57
C VAL A 70 -10.49 2.24 -0.04
N ARG A 71 -10.37 1.02 0.46
CA ARG A 71 -10.46 0.70 1.89
C ARG A 71 -9.10 0.49 2.55
N ALA A 72 -8.07 0.22 1.74
CA ALA A 72 -6.71 0.07 2.22
C ALA A 72 -5.67 0.49 1.18
N VAL A 73 -4.50 0.87 1.66
CA VAL A 73 -3.27 1.00 0.88
C VAL A 73 -2.24 -0.01 1.36
N GLY A 74 -1.51 -0.64 0.44
CA GLY A 74 -0.42 -1.56 0.76
C GLY A 74 0.89 -1.06 0.17
N LEU A 75 1.97 -1.15 0.93
CA LEU A 75 3.28 -0.55 0.63
C LEU A 75 4.39 -1.58 0.75
N ASP A 76 5.34 -1.61 -0.20
CA ASP A 76 6.53 -2.48 -0.16
C ASP A 76 7.75 -1.79 0.50
N PHE A 77 7.50 -0.82 1.35
CA PHE A 77 8.49 -0.15 2.17
C PHE A 77 8.04 -0.09 3.63
N ILE A 78 8.99 0.14 4.54
CA ILE A 78 8.84 -0.14 5.96
C ILE A 78 7.70 0.63 6.63
N SER A 79 7.40 1.85 6.19
CA SER A 79 6.35 2.67 6.81
C SER A 79 5.81 3.71 5.83
N LEU A 80 4.52 4.02 5.98
CA LEU A 80 3.87 5.17 5.34
C LEU A 80 4.61 6.48 5.66
N SER A 81 5.27 6.57 6.82
CA SER A 81 6.11 7.71 7.19
C SER A 81 7.52 7.57 6.63
N ALA A 82 8.00 8.56 5.86
CA ALA A 82 9.42 8.69 5.60
C ALA A 82 10.17 9.00 6.89
N TYR A 83 11.23 8.25 7.19
CA TYR A 83 12.03 8.41 8.42
C TYR A 83 12.54 9.84 8.60
N GLN A 84 12.95 10.49 7.53
CA GLN A 84 13.47 11.87 7.54
C GLN A 84 12.37 12.94 7.73
N ASN A 85 11.08 12.56 7.61
CA ASN A 85 9.95 13.47 7.68
C ASN A 85 8.87 12.98 8.67
N ARG A 86 9.29 12.62 9.89
CA ARG A 86 8.43 12.00 10.91
C ARG A 86 7.18 12.80 11.28
N ALA A 87 7.27 14.13 11.29
CA ALA A 87 6.13 14.97 11.63
C ALA A 87 5.03 14.85 10.56
N LEU A 88 5.42 14.97 9.29
CA LEU A 88 4.51 14.79 8.15
C LEU A 88 3.96 13.35 8.09
N GLY A 89 4.81 12.36 8.38
CA GLY A 89 4.39 10.96 8.43
C GLY A 89 3.34 10.68 9.50
N ARG A 90 3.47 11.28 10.70
CA ARG A 90 2.42 11.18 11.74
C ARG A 90 1.11 11.84 11.30
N GLU A 91 1.19 12.96 10.61
CA GLU A 91 0.03 13.62 10.04
C GLU A 91 -0.63 12.74 8.97
N ALA A 92 0.16 12.15 8.08
CA ALA A 92 -0.35 11.21 7.08
C ALA A 92 -1.09 10.04 7.72
N HIS A 93 -0.51 9.35 8.72
CA HIS A 93 -1.19 8.26 9.43
C HIS A 93 -2.53 8.72 10.03
N ARG A 94 -2.55 9.87 10.69
CA ARG A 94 -3.79 10.41 11.26
C ARG A 94 -4.83 10.67 10.17
N THR A 95 -4.43 11.22 9.04
CA THR A 95 -5.35 11.55 7.95
C THR A 95 -5.91 10.30 7.26
N PHE A 96 -5.10 9.26 7.10
CA PHE A 96 -5.56 7.97 6.58
C PHE A 96 -6.57 7.30 7.51
N LEU A 97 -6.33 7.35 8.82
CA LEU A 97 -7.07 6.61 9.84
C LEU A 97 -8.14 7.44 10.56
N ASP A 98 -8.31 8.74 10.23
CA ASP A 98 -9.27 9.63 10.90
C ASP A 98 -10.72 9.13 10.74
N PRO A 99 -11.39 8.73 11.83
CA PRO A 99 -12.78 8.26 11.77
C PRO A 99 -13.77 9.39 11.48
N ASN A 100 -13.37 10.66 11.66
CA ASN A 100 -14.23 11.83 11.49
C ASN A 100 -14.00 12.55 10.15
N GLY A 101 -13.09 12.06 9.32
CA GLY A 101 -12.81 12.63 8.00
C GLY A 101 -13.88 12.30 6.96
N VAL A 102 -13.72 12.82 5.76
CA VAL A 102 -14.62 12.53 4.62
C VAL A 102 -14.52 11.04 4.28
N ASN A 103 -15.64 10.35 4.15
CA ASN A 103 -15.77 8.91 3.90
C ASN A 103 -15.06 8.05 4.98
N ALA A 104 -15.00 6.73 4.75
CA ALA A 104 -14.40 5.82 5.72
C ALA A 104 -12.87 5.98 5.82
N PRO A 105 -12.26 5.68 6.98
CA PRO A 105 -10.81 5.56 7.11
C PRO A 105 -10.24 4.55 6.12
N ILE A 106 -9.00 4.78 5.70
CA ILE A 106 -8.26 3.87 4.81
C ILE A 106 -7.20 3.17 5.65
N LEU A 107 -7.27 1.83 5.70
CA LEU A 107 -6.28 1.01 6.41
C LEU A 107 -4.92 1.08 5.72
N ILE A 108 -3.86 0.87 6.49
CA ILE A 108 -2.48 0.90 6.00
C ILE A 108 -1.86 -0.48 6.22
N ILE A 109 -1.31 -1.08 5.15
CA ILE A 109 -0.57 -2.34 5.19
C ILE A 109 0.86 -2.03 4.80
N GLU A 110 1.74 -2.00 5.76
CA GLU A 110 3.15 -1.61 5.60
C GLU A 110 4.05 -2.83 5.43
N ASP A 111 5.26 -2.62 4.92
CA ASP A 111 6.31 -3.64 4.84
C ASP A 111 5.91 -4.92 4.07
N MET A 112 5.11 -4.77 3.02
CA MET A 112 4.66 -5.89 2.20
C MET A 112 5.80 -6.40 1.29
N ASP A 113 5.81 -7.71 1.04
CA ASP A 113 6.59 -8.27 -0.06
C ASP A 113 5.77 -8.24 -1.36
N LEU A 114 6.02 -7.22 -2.19
CA LEU A 114 5.44 -7.08 -3.51
C LEU A 114 6.45 -7.43 -4.63
N SER A 115 7.53 -8.16 -4.33
CA SER A 115 8.58 -8.51 -5.30
C SER A 115 8.09 -9.44 -6.41
N HIS A 116 7.11 -10.28 -6.13
CA HIS A 116 6.54 -11.25 -7.08
C HIS A 116 5.86 -10.57 -8.28
N ASP A 117 5.66 -11.35 -9.35
CA ASP A 117 4.80 -10.96 -10.45
C ASP A 117 3.34 -10.94 -9.96
N LEU A 118 2.75 -9.75 -9.95
CA LEU A 118 1.37 -9.51 -9.53
C LEU A 118 0.43 -9.28 -10.72
N SER A 119 0.91 -9.55 -11.95
CA SER A 119 0.04 -9.54 -13.13
C SER A 119 -1.04 -10.62 -12.96
N GLY A 120 -2.29 -10.25 -13.15
CA GLY A 120 -3.41 -11.17 -12.90
C GLY A 120 -3.84 -11.30 -11.43
N LEU A 121 -3.41 -10.38 -10.55
CA LEU A 121 -3.91 -10.32 -9.18
C LEU A 121 -5.41 -9.95 -9.19
N GLU A 122 -6.25 -10.87 -8.72
CA GLU A 122 -7.70 -10.72 -8.70
C GLU A 122 -8.24 -10.37 -7.31
N GLU A 123 -7.71 -11.04 -6.30
CA GLU A 123 -8.17 -10.86 -4.93
C GLU A 123 -7.00 -10.78 -3.96
N VAL A 124 -7.21 -10.09 -2.84
CA VAL A 124 -6.26 -10.06 -1.72
C VAL A 124 -7.00 -10.32 -0.42
N TRP A 125 -6.50 -11.29 0.33
CA TRP A 125 -6.96 -11.61 1.68
C TRP A 125 -5.95 -11.11 2.70
N VAL A 126 -6.41 -10.37 3.68
CA VAL A 126 -5.58 -9.86 4.78
C VAL A 126 -6.11 -10.45 6.09
N ALA A 127 -5.26 -11.18 6.78
CA ALA A 127 -5.57 -11.82 8.05
C ALA A 127 -4.67 -11.26 9.16
N PRO A 128 -5.10 -10.21 9.87
CA PRO A 128 -4.34 -9.67 10.99
C PRO A 128 -4.37 -10.63 12.16
N LEU A 129 -3.25 -10.69 12.90
CA LEU A 129 -3.21 -11.38 14.18
C LEU A 129 -4.12 -10.63 15.17
N ARG A 130 -5.07 -11.37 15.77
CA ARG A 130 -5.94 -10.77 16.78
C ARG A 130 -5.18 -10.59 18.08
N VAL A 131 -4.91 -9.34 18.43
CA VAL A 131 -4.29 -8.93 19.70
C VAL A 131 -5.18 -7.88 20.32
N ASP A 132 -5.59 -8.10 21.56
CA ASP A 132 -6.45 -7.15 22.27
C ASP A 132 -5.67 -5.88 22.61
N GLU A 133 -6.33 -4.73 22.56
CA GLU A 133 -5.79 -3.40 22.93
C GLU A 133 -4.62 -2.89 22.05
N MET A 134 -4.44 -3.46 20.87
CA MET A 134 -3.43 -3.00 19.90
C MET A 134 -4.09 -2.21 18.76
N ASP A 135 -3.47 -1.12 18.38
CA ASP A 135 -3.87 -0.28 17.22
C ASP A 135 -3.31 -0.80 15.89
N SER A 136 -2.36 -1.73 15.96
CA SER A 136 -1.75 -2.38 14.80
C SER A 136 -1.36 -3.82 15.13
N ALA A 137 -1.29 -4.68 14.12
CA ALA A 137 -0.89 -6.08 14.30
C ALA A 137 -0.18 -6.61 13.05
N PRO A 138 0.74 -7.58 13.22
CA PRO A 138 1.24 -8.34 12.10
C PRO A 138 0.08 -9.01 11.35
N CYS A 139 0.15 -9.06 10.03
CA CYS A 139 -0.88 -9.71 9.23
C CYS A 139 -0.26 -10.63 8.16
N THR A 140 -1.00 -11.70 7.84
CA THR A 140 -0.72 -12.51 6.66
C THR A 140 -1.52 -11.93 5.49
N VAL A 141 -0.84 -11.71 4.36
CA VAL A 141 -1.46 -11.24 3.13
C VAL A 141 -1.35 -12.31 2.06
N ILE A 142 -2.47 -12.69 1.47
CA ILE A 142 -2.57 -13.74 0.45
C ILE A 142 -3.18 -13.13 -0.81
N GLY A 143 -2.44 -13.17 -1.91
CA GLY A 143 -2.93 -12.79 -3.24
C GLY A 143 -3.48 -14.00 -3.99
N VAL A 144 -4.63 -13.82 -4.64
CA VAL A 144 -5.20 -14.80 -5.59
C VAL A 144 -4.89 -14.30 -6.99
N LEU A 145 -4.18 -15.12 -7.75
CA LEU A 145 -3.75 -14.80 -9.12
C LEU A 145 -4.48 -15.69 -10.12
N THR A 146 -4.97 -15.10 -11.22
CA THR A 146 -5.39 -15.90 -12.37
C THR A 146 -4.20 -16.57 -13.04
N THR A 147 -4.37 -17.81 -13.42
CA THR A 147 -3.40 -18.58 -14.22
C THR A 147 -3.67 -18.49 -15.72
N GLU A 148 -4.47 -17.54 -16.18
CA GLU A 148 -4.74 -17.38 -17.61
C GLU A 148 -3.50 -16.89 -18.35
N GLY A 149 -2.90 -17.79 -19.17
CA GLY A 149 -1.94 -17.41 -20.19
C GLY A 149 -0.60 -18.13 -20.23
N LYS A 150 -0.28 -19.04 -19.30
CA LYS A 150 0.82 -19.98 -19.56
C LYS A 150 0.27 -21.17 -20.34
N GLY A 151 0.14 -20.98 -21.67
CA GLY A 151 -0.13 -22.06 -22.61
C GLY A 151 0.76 -23.24 -22.28
N LEU A 152 0.14 -24.40 -22.05
CA LEU A 152 0.79 -25.69 -21.97
C LEU A 152 1.59 -25.91 -23.26
N MET A 153 2.85 -25.53 -23.28
CA MET A 153 3.77 -26.10 -24.26
C MET A 153 4.06 -27.52 -23.77
N ARG A 154 3.22 -28.46 -24.24
CA ARG A 154 3.56 -29.88 -24.22
C ARG A 154 4.66 -30.07 -25.28
N GLY A 155 5.90 -30.26 -24.88
CA GLY A 155 6.96 -30.91 -25.63
C GLY A 155 6.88 -32.41 -25.45
#